data_eebae5ef40f1349620bc4c2a04179b94
#
_entry.id   eebae5ef40f1349620bc4c2a04179b94
#
_cell.length_a   1.000
_cell.length_b   1.000
_cell.length_c   1.000
_cell.angle_alpha   90.00
_cell.angle_beta   90.00
_cell.angle_gamma   90.00
#
_symmetry.space_group_name_H-M   'P 1'
#
loop_
_entity.id
_entity.type
_entity.pdbx_description
1 polymer ?
#
loop_
_entity_poly.entity_id
_entity_poly.type
_entity_poly.pdbx_seq_one_letter_code
_entity_poly.pdbx_strand_id
1 'polypeptide(L)'
;MDLYLDFDHNSRRRRRGRRRGRRNRSRVPFVIGVIILLVVIVAGGIFAGRKYMAYRQQKAEEARKLAEARRVVTVMIPEGYSIDMIAKRLEKQGVFKADEFIKAAKNTDQYKNDFIKDIDPKKGTKYKLEGYLYPDTYKIYKSSKPEDLIQKMLDNFDKKYSALAKSYKGKRSMAEIMTIASMIEREASNMSERPMIAGVIENRLAAKMRLQIDPTVLYTTTNGLYNAKKVYYKDLKVKTVYNLSLIHISEPTRPLYIS
;
A
#
# COMPACT_ATOMS: atom_id res chain seq x y z
N MET A 1 -88.38 -47.35 -101.23
CA MET A 1 -88.50 -48.60 -100.53
C MET A 1 -87.87 -48.33 -99.18
N ASP A 2 -88.80 -48.21 -98.23
CA ASP A 2 -88.81 -48.61 -96.88
C ASP A 2 -87.63 -48.08 -95.96
N LEU A 3 -87.85 -47.68 -94.87
CA LEU A 3 -88.89 -47.48 -93.83
C LEU A 3 -88.16 -47.26 -92.50
N TYR A 4 -88.72 -46.38 -91.66
CA TYR A 4 -88.78 -46.42 -90.22
C TYR A 4 -87.58 -46.05 -89.38
N LEU A 5 -87.80 -45.14 -88.62
CA LEU A 5 -88.27 -44.86 -87.24
C LEU A 5 -87.07 -44.57 -86.33
N ASP A 6 -86.98 -43.39 -85.80
CA ASP A 6 -87.51 -42.85 -84.57
C ASP A 6 -86.83 -43.47 -83.31
N PHE A 7 -86.23 -42.69 -82.50
CA PHE A 7 -86.48 -42.50 -81.12
C PHE A 7 -85.55 -41.48 -80.48
N ASP A 8 -86.19 -40.49 -80.00
CA ASP A 8 -85.77 -39.51 -79.04
C ASP A 8 -85.26 -40.11 -77.75
N HIS A 9 -84.08 -39.71 -77.23
CA HIS A 9 -83.73 -39.82 -75.83
C HIS A 9 -82.86 -38.64 -75.31
N ASN A 10 -83.65 -37.76 -74.80
CA ASN A 10 -83.35 -36.64 -73.94
C ASN A 10 -82.45 -37.07 -72.72
N SER A 11 -81.17 -36.92 -72.80
CA SER A 11 -80.24 -37.06 -71.69
C SER A 11 -79.83 -35.74 -71.04
N ARG A 12 -80.57 -35.41 -70.03
CA ARG A 12 -80.26 -34.28 -69.09
C ARG A 12 -78.83 -34.37 -68.60
N ARG A 13 -77.89 -33.59 -69.16
CA ARG A 13 -76.59 -33.43 -68.51
C ARG A 13 -76.75 -32.62 -67.24
N ARG A 14 -76.71 -33.28 -66.09
CA ARG A 14 -76.61 -32.71 -64.75
C ARG A 14 -75.21 -32.01 -64.68
N ARG A 15 -75.17 -30.67 -64.72
CA ARG A 15 -74.00 -29.87 -64.36
C ARG A 15 -73.74 -30.09 -62.87
N ARG A 16 -72.74 -30.90 -62.50
CA ARG A 16 -72.18 -30.94 -61.18
C ARG A 16 -71.47 -29.62 -60.90
N GLY A 17 -72.10 -28.74 -60.17
CA GLY A 17 -71.51 -27.55 -59.66
C GLY A 17 -70.37 -27.91 -58.75
N ARG A 18 -69.13 -27.65 -59.14
CA ARG A 18 -67.96 -27.71 -58.22
C ARG A 18 -68.17 -26.63 -57.18
N ARG A 19 -68.64 -27.02 -55.97
CA ARG A 19 -68.54 -26.21 -54.76
C ARG A 19 -67.06 -26.01 -54.49
N ARG A 20 -66.46 -24.89 -54.82
CA ARG A 20 -65.16 -24.42 -54.28
C ARG A 20 -65.36 -24.26 -52.78
N GLY A 21 -64.87 -25.23 -51.98
CA GLY A 21 -64.78 -25.11 -50.54
C GLY A 21 -63.91 -23.89 -50.20
N ARG A 22 -64.55 -22.88 -49.67
CA ARG A 22 -63.87 -21.73 -49.04
C ARG A 22 -63.05 -22.32 -47.90
N ARG A 23 -61.73 -22.62 -48.10
CA ARG A 23 -60.83 -22.92 -47.05
C ARG A 23 -60.84 -21.72 -46.11
N ASN A 24 -61.57 -21.83 -45.03
CA ASN A 24 -61.51 -20.91 -43.91
C ASN A 24 -60.10 -21.04 -43.31
N ARG A 25 -59.11 -20.29 -43.80
CA ARG A 25 -57.77 -20.21 -43.20
C ARG A 25 -57.98 -19.67 -41.81
N SER A 26 -57.99 -20.53 -40.83
CA SER A 26 -58.06 -20.13 -39.42
C SER A 26 -56.94 -19.08 -39.16
N ARG A 27 -57.31 -17.93 -38.69
CA ARG A 27 -56.34 -16.83 -38.33
C ARG A 27 -55.56 -17.18 -37.08
N VAL A 28 -55.85 -18.31 -36.43
CA VAL A 28 -55.24 -18.81 -35.23
C VAL A 28 -53.70 -18.93 -35.33
N PRO A 29 -53.09 -19.57 -36.36
CA PRO A 29 -51.64 -19.67 -36.44
C PRO A 29 -50.92 -18.30 -36.59
N PHE A 30 -51.56 -17.33 -37.23
CA PHE A 30 -51.07 -15.97 -37.39
C PHE A 30 -51.04 -15.23 -36.01
N VAL A 31 -52.12 -15.34 -35.24
CA VAL A 31 -52.23 -14.71 -33.91
C VAL A 31 -51.20 -15.33 -32.93
N ILE A 32 -51.02 -16.65 -32.96
CA ILE A 32 -50.01 -17.33 -32.19
C ILE A 32 -48.60 -16.85 -32.54
N GLY A 33 -48.29 -16.71 -33.83
CA GLY A 33 -46.99 -16.18 -34.30
C GLY A 33 -46.72 -14.77 -33.80
N VAL A 34 -47.72 -13.88 -33.81
CA VAL A 34 -47.58 -12.50 -33.29
C VAL A 34 -47.33 -12.51 -31.76
N ILE A 35 -48.03 -13.36 -31.00
CA ILE A 35 -47.86 -13.48 -29.55
C ILE A 35 -46.42 -13.97 -29.22
N ILE A 36 -45.95 -15.01 -29.92
CA ILE A 36 -44.58 -15.52 -29.74
C ILE A 36 -43.56 -14.42 -30.04
N LEU A 37 -43.73 -13.67 -31.12
CA LEU A 37 -42.85 -12.55 -31.48
C LEU A 37 -42.80 -11.49 -30.36
N LEU A 38 -43.95 -11.09 -29.84
CA LEU A 38 -44.04 -10.15 -28.71
C LEU A 38 -43.35 -10.65 -27.48
N VAL A 39 -43.53 -11.93 -27.11
CA VAL A 39 -42.84 -12.57 -25.97
C VAL A 39 -41.30 -12.53 -26.15
N VAL A 40 -40.83 -12.84 -27.37
CA VAL A 40 -39.39 -12.78 -27.68
C VAL A 40 -38.84 -11.35 -27.57
N ILE A 41 -39.55 -10.36 -28.05
CA ILE A 41 -39.17 -8.95 -27.95
C ILE A 41 -39.10 -8.50 -26.49
N VAL A 42 -40.10 -8.85 -25.69
CA VAL A 42 -40.14 -8.51 -24.25
C VAL A 42 -39.02 -9.22 -23.50
N ALA A 43 -38.82 -10.53 -23.72
CA ALA A 43 -37.74 -11.30 -23.11
C ALA A 43 -36.36 -10.75 -23.51
N GLY A 44 -36.16 -10.42 -24.78
CA GLY A 44 -34.94 -9.78 -25.29
C GLY A 44 -34.69 -8.41 -24.65
N GLY A 45 -35.74 -7.60 -24.50
CA GLY A 45 -35.70 -6.28 -23.85
C GLY A 45 -35.31 -6.42 -22.36
N ILE A 46 -35.92 -7.37 -21.64
CA ILE A 46 -35.59 -7.67 -20.23
C ILE A 46 -34.12 -8.13 -20.10
N PHE A 47 -33.70 -9.04 -20.98
CA PHE A 47 -32.31 -9.54 -20.97
C PHE A 47 -31.28 -8.43 -21.27
N ALA A 48 -31.53 -7.61 -22.30
CA ALA A 48 -30.70 -6.46 -22.65
C ALA A 48 -30.69 -5.42 -21.51
N GLY A 49 -31.84 -5.13 -20.92
CA GLY A 49 -31.98 -4.25 -19.75
C GLY A 49 -31.19 -4.73 -18.55
N ARG A 50 -31.27 -6.04 -18.22
CA ARG A 50 -30.45 -6.64 -17.15
C ARG A 50 -28.95 -6.52 -17.42
N LYS A 51 -28.50 -6.83 -18.64
CA LYS A 51 -27.08 -6.65 -19.02
C LYS A 51 -26.63 -5.19 -18.93
N TYR A 52 -27.44 -4.25 -19.38
CA TYR A 52 -27.15 -2.83 -19.30
C TYR A 52 -27.07 -2.35 -17.84
N MET A 53 -27.99 -2.77 -16.99
CA MET A 53 -27.98 -2.45 -15.56
C MET A 53 -26.75 -3.03 -14.86
N ALA A 54 -26.40 -4.29 -15.15
CA ALA A 54 -25.18 -4.93 -14.61
C ALA A 54 -23.93 -4.17 -15.06
N TYR A 55 -23.82 -3.79 -16.32
CA TYR A 55 -22.71 -2.98 -16.83
C TYR A 55 -22.62 -1.62 -16.12
N ARG A 56 -23.75 -0.93 -15.93
CA ARG A 56 -23.77 0.34 -15.19
C ARG A 56 -23.35 0.18 -13.73
N GLN A 57 -23.81 -0.89 -13.07
CA GLN A 57 -23.44 -1.19 -11.69
C GLN A 57 -21.93 -1.47 -11.58
N GLN A 58 -21.36 -2.28 -12.48
CA GLN A 58 -19.94 -2.54 -12.52
C GLN A 58 -19.12 -1.26 -12.69
N LYS A 59 -19.50 -0.41 -13.66
CA LYS A 59 -18.82 0.86 -13.90
C LYS A 59 -18.92 1.83 -12.73
N ALA A 60 -20.08 1.85 -12.05
CA ALA A 60 -20.25 2.66 -10.84
C ALA A 60 -19.40 2.15 -9.68
N GLU A 61 -19.28 0.83 -9.53
CA GLU A 61 -18.42 0.20 -8.51
C GLU A 61 -16.93 0.46 -8.78
N GLU A 62 -16.49 0.36 -10.03
CA GLU A 62 -15.11 0.71 -10.44
C GLU A 62 -14.81 2.19 -10.15
N ALA A 63 -15.74 3.09 -10.46
CA ALA A 63 -15.59 4.50 -10.14
C ALA A 63 -15.53 4.77 -8.63
N ARG A 64 -16.32 4.05 -7.83
CA ARG A 64 -16.26 4.13 -6.36
C ARG A 64 -14.92 3.61 -5.82
N LYS A 65 -14.44 2.47 -6.31
CA LYS A 65 -13.13 1.91 -5.93
C LYS A 65 -12.00 2.88 -6.27
N LEU A 66 -12.05 3.50 -7.45
CA LEU A 66 -11.06 4.50 -7.87
C LEU A 66 -11.11 5.76 -7.00
N ALA A 67 -12.31 6.25 -6.67
CA ALA A 67 -12.48 7.41 -5.80
C ALA A 67 -11.96 7.13 -4.38
N GLU A 68 -12.25 5.94 -3.84
CA GLU A 68 -11.75 5.51 -2.54
C GLU A 68 -10.22 5.35 -2.54
N ALA A 69 -9.65 4.77 -3.59
CA ALA A 69 -8.20 4.63 -3.75
C ALA A 69 -7.47 5.98 -3.81
N ARG A 70 -8.12 7.00 -4.37
CA ARG A 70 -7.61 8.38 -4.46
C ARG A 70 -7.86 9.22 -3.20
N ARG A 71 -8.56 8.67 -2.22
CA ARG A 71 -8.78 9.36 -0.95
C ARG A 71 -7.46 9.62 -0.26
N VAL A 72 -7.24 10.88 0.11
CA VAL A 72 -6.03 11.28 0.85
C VAL A 72 -6.17 10.90 2.32
N VAL A 73 -5.15 10.23 2.84
CA VAL A 73 -5.00 9.90 4.26
C VAL A 73 -3.85 10.73 4.81
N THR A 74 -4.06 11.34 5.95
CA THR A 74 -3.04 12.10 6.67
C THR A 74 -2.45 11.24 7.79
N VAL A 75 -1.13 11.09 7.78
CA VAL A 75 -0.39 10.27 8.73
C VAL A 75 0.62 11.15 9.46
N MET A 76 0.52 11.23 10.77
CA MET A 76 1.46 11.96 11.61
C MET A 76 2.44 10.97 12.26
N ILE A 77 3.72 11.14 11.99
CA ILE A 77 4.83 10.38 12.57
C ILE A 77 5.53 11.26 13.61
N PRO A 78 5.45 10.91 14.90
CA PRO A 78 6.08 11.68 15.96
C PRO A 78 7.62 11.57 15.93
N GLU A 79 8.27 12.57 16.52
CA GLU A 79 9.71 12.54 16.81
C GLU A 79 10.07 11.38 17.76
N GLY A 80 11.31 10.91 17.68
CA GLY A 80 11.82 9.83 18.52
C GLY A 80 11.28 8.44 18.24
N TYR A 81 10.49 8.25 17.17
CA TYR A 81 9.96 6.94 16.80
C TYR A 81 11.00 6.10 16.06
N SER A 82 11.17 4.85 16.48
CA SER A 82 11.90 3.82 15.72
C SER A 82 11.05 3.28 14.57
N ILE A 83 11.67 2.59 13.61
CA ILE A 83 10.97 1.93 12.50
C ILE A 83 9.88 0.98 13.01
N ASP A 84 10.15 0.22 14.09
CA ASP A 84 9.14 -0.67 14.70
C ASP A 84 7.96 0.10 15.30
N MET A 85 8.22 1.24 15.93
CA MET A 85 7.17 2.10 16.47
C MET A 85 6.32 2.74 15.37
N ILE A 86 6.98 3.19 14.29
CA ILE A 86 6.29 3.72 13.10
C ILE A 86 5.39 2.63 12.50
N ALA A 87 5.91 1.43 12.29
CA ALA A 87 5.18 0.30 11.73
C ALA A 87 3.92 -0.02 12.55
N LYS A 88 4.05 -0.16 13.87
CA LYS A 88 2.91 -0.41 14.77
C LYS A 88 1.89 0.74 14.79
N ARG A 89 2.36 1.99 14.70
CA ARG A 89 1.46 3.14 14.63
C ARG A 89 0.64 3.13 13.35
N LEU A 90 1.27 2.85 12.20
CA LEU A 90 0.60 2.78 10.90
C LEU A 90 -0.43 1.66 10.86
N GLU A 91 -0.11 0.51 11.45
CA GLU A 91 -1.03 -0.61 11.58
C GLU A 91 -2.24 -0.26 12.46
N LYS A 92 -1.99 0.36 13.63
CA LYS A 92 -3.06 0.83 14.53
C LYS A 92 -3.99 1.85 13.86
N GLN A 93 -3.46 2.66 12.94
CA GLN A 93 -4.23 3.63 12.16
C GLN A 93 -4.92 3.00 10.94
N GLY A 94 -4.71 1.71 10.67
CA GLY A 94 -5.29 1.02 9.51
C GLY A 94 -4.75 1.51 8.16
N VAL A 95 -3.52 2.05 8.15
CA VAL A 95 -2.86 2.58 6.95
C VAL A 95 -2.09 1.49 6.22
N PHE A 96 -1.18 0.81 6.92
CA PHE A 96 -0.39 -0.33 6.42
C PHE A 96 -0.28 -1.39 7.51
N LYS A 97 -0.03 -2.65 7.12
CA LYS A 97 0.38 -3.69 8.07
C LYS A 97 1.81 -3.44 8.52
N ALA A 98 2.11 -3.75 9.79
CA ALA A 98 3.43 -3.48 10.36
C ALA A 98 4.54 -4.24 9.65
N ASP A 99 4.31 -5.51 9.30
CA ASP A 99 5.26 -6.37 8.59
C ASP A 99 5.54 -5.89 7.15
N GLU A 100 4.52 -5.37 6.44
CA GLU A 100 4.67 -4.79 5.11
C GLU A 100 5.57 -3.54 5.15
N PHE A 101 5.32 -2.65 6.12
CA PHE A 101 6.15 -1.45 6.31
C PHE A 101 7.61 -1.81 6.68
N ILE A 102 7.81 -2.76 7.60
CA ILE A 102 9.14 -3.23 8.00
C ILE A 102 9.87 -3.86 6.81
N LYS A 103 9.18 -4.65 5.99
CA LYS A 103 9.77 -5.26 4.79
C LYS A 103 10.21 -4.18 3.80
N ALA A 104 9.38 -3.16 3.57
CA ALA A 104 9.72 -2.03 2.71
C ALA A 104 10.93 -1.23 3.27
N ALA A 105 10.99 -0.99 4.58
CA ALA A 105 12.10 -0.30 5.23
C ALA A 105 13.44 -1.06 5.17
N LYS A 106 13.41 -2.39 5.07
CA LYS A 106 14.61 -3.23 4.91
C LYS A 106 15.16 -3.25 3.49
N ASN A 107 14.29 -3.10 2.49
CA ASN A 107 14.69 -3.09 1.08
C ASN A 107 15.11 -1.67 0.66
N THR A 108 16.38 -1.33 0.91
CA THR A 108 16.90 0.04 0.72
C THR A 108 17.21 0.41 -0.72
N ASP A 109 17.41 -0.58 -1.60
CA ASP A 109 17.87 -0.38 -2.99
C ASP A 109 16.81 0.26 -3.90
N GLN A 110 15.56 0.24 -3.46
CA GLN A 110 14.43 0.83 -4.19
C GLN A 110 14.30 2.35 -4.01
N TYR A 111 15.00 2.95 -3.02
CA TYR A 111 14.90 4.37 -2.72
C TYR A 111 15.95 5.19 -3.47
N LYS A 112 15.57 6.44 -3.84
CA LYS A 112 16.31 7.26 -4.80
C LYS A 112 17.37 8.16 -4.15
N ASN A 113 17.39 8.26 -2.81
CA ASN A 113 18.24 9.20 -2.10
C ASN A 113 19.69 8.72 -2.06
N ASP A 114 20.60 9.51 -2.59
CA ASP A 114 22.03 9.15 -2.71
C ASP A 114 22.70 8.93 -1.36
N PHE A 115 22.29 9.66 -0.32
CA PHE A 115 22.86 9.50 1.02
C PHE A 115 22.71 8.09 1.59
N ILE A 116 21.73 7.29 1.09
CA ILE A 116 21.53 5.90 1.54
C ILE A 116 22.76 5.04 1.20
N LYS A 117 23.48 5.36 0.13
CA LYS A 117 24.70 4.65 -0.29
C LYS A 117 25.82 4.85 0.73
N ASP A 118 25.86 6.03 1.35
CA ASP A 118 26.90 6.41 2.33
C ASP A 118 26.61 5.85 3.73
N ILE A 119 25.43 5.26 3.95
CA ILE A 119 25.11 4.58 5.20
C ILE A 119 25.74 3.20 5.18
N ASP A 120 26.81 3.02 5.93
CA ASP A 120 27.44 1.71 6.15
C ASP A 120 26.90 1.07 7.44
N PRO A 121 25.94 0.12 7.35
CA PRO A 121 25.38 -0.52 8.52
C PRO A 121 26.40 -1.49 9.11
N LYS A 122 26.71 -1.34 10.39
CA LYS A 122 27.54 -2.32 11.11
C LYS A 122 26.88 -3.70 11.08
N LYS A 123 27.70 -4.75 11.06
CA LYS A 123 27.19 -6.14 11.17
C LYS A 123 26.36 -6.28 12.44
N GLY A 124 25.09 -6.66 12.28
CA GLY A 124 24.11 -6.76 13.38
C GLY A 124 23.18 -5.57 13.51
N THR A 125 23.29 -4.55 12.65
CA THR A 125 22.31 -3.46 12.55
C THR A 125 20.97 -4.02 12.07
N LYS A 126 19.89 -3.67 12.79
CA LYS A 126 18.55 -4.16 12.51
C LYS A 126 17.96 -3.56 11.22
N TYR A 127 18.10 -2.25 11.08
CA TYR A 127 17.62 -1.48 9.94
C TYR A 127 18.64 -0.44 9.48
N LYS A 128 18.98 -0.44 8.21
CA LYS A 128 19.87 0.56 7.61
C LYS A 128 19.28 1.98 7.70
N LEU A 129 17.95 2.10 7.60
CA LEU A 129 17.24 3.38 7.61
C LEU A 129 16.80 3.87 8.99
N GLU A 130 17.25 3.22 10.09
CA GLU A 130 16.89 3.67 11.45
C GLU A 130 17.44 5.07 11.72
N GLY A 131 16.56 6.00 12.13
CA GLY A 131 16.88 7.40 12.36
C GLY A 131 16.82 8.29 11.11
N TYR A 132 16.68 7.73 9.91
CA TYR A 132 16.63 8.49 8.65
C TYR A 132 15.21 8.75 8.13
N LEU A 133 14.19 8.16 8.75
CA LEU A 133 12.80 8.42 8.41
C LEU A 133 12.33 9.67 9.15
N TYR A 134 12.31 10.82 8.46
CA TYR A 134 12.03 12.11 9.09
C TYR A 134 10.61 12.17 9.69
N PRO A 135 10.47 12.58 10.96
CA PRO A 135 9.16 12.73 11.60
C PRO A 135 8.44 13.97 11.05
N ASP A 136 7.21 13.80 10.59
CA ASP A 136 6.36 14.88 10.08
C ASP A 136 4.92 14.37 9.87
N THR A 137 4.07 15.25 9.36
CA THR A 137 2.71 14.91 8.93
C THR A 137 2.67 14.72 7.42
N TYR A 138 2.45 13.48 6.99
CA TYR A 138 2.47 13.08 5.59
C TYR A 138 1.07 12.89 5.03
N LYS A 139 0.85 13.37 3.81
CA LYS A 139 -0.35 13.08 3.02
C LYS A 139 -0.02 12.01 1.98
N ILE A 140 -0.76 10.92 2.01
CA ILE A 140 -0.64 9.80 1.06
C ILE A 140 -2.02 9.43 0.54
N TYR A 141 -2.08 8.75 -0.59
CA TYR A 141 -3.34 8.16 -1.05
C TYR A 141 -3.61 6.85 -0.32
N LYS A 142 -4.89 6.50 -0.16
CA LYS A 142 -5.26 5.22 0.46
C LYS A 142 -4.73 4.01 -0.33
N SER A 143 -4.49 4.17 -1.63
CA SER A 143 -3.86 3.16 -2.49
C SER A 143 -2.34 3.17 -2.48
N SER A 144 -1.70 4.12 -1.75
CA SER A 144 -0.25 4.18 -1.64
C SER A 144 0.30 2.93 -0.99
N LYS A 145 1.53 2.60 -1.36
CA LYS A 145 2.30 1.51 -0.74
C LYS A 145 3.16 2.04 0.39
N PRO A 146 3.65 1.17 1.30
CA PRO A 146 4.59 1.57 2.34
C PRO A 146 5.82 2.31 1.79
N GLU A 147 6.31 1.89 0.63
CA GLU A 147 7.46 2.47 -0.06
C GLU A 147 7.25 3.95 -0.41
N ASP A 148 6.02 4.33 -0.80
CA ASP A 148 5.68 5.71 -1.14
C ASP A 148 5.79 6.64 0.08
N LEU A 149 5.39 6.15 1.25
CA LEU A 149 5.53 6.89 2.50
C LEU A 149 6.99 6.98 2.92
N ILE A 150 7.73 5.87 2.88
CA ILE A 150 9.15 5.84 3.23
C ILE A 150 9.94 6.77 2.32
N GLN A 151 9.69 6.76 1.00
CA GLN A 151 10.34 7.69 0.08
C GLN A 151 10.09 9.16 0.47
N LYS A 152 8.86 9.53 0.81
CA LYS A 152 8.55 10.90 1.28
C LYS A 152 9.28 11.25 2.57
N MET A 153 9.42 10.30 3.50
CA MET A 153 10.14 10.52 4.75
C MET A 153 11.64 10.72 4.50
N LEU A 154 12.21 9.94 3.57
CA LEU A 154 13.61 10.06 3.16
C LEU A 154 13.87 11.36 2.39
N ASP A 155 12.98 11.78 1.50
CA ASP A 155 13.09 13.05 0.78
C ASP A 155 13.05 14.24 1.74
N ASN A 156 12.20 14.16 2.77
CA ASN A 156 12.12 15.19 3.80
C ASN A 156 13.39 15.23 4.66
N PHE A 157 13.92 14.05 5.02
CA PHE A 157 15.21 13.94 5.71
C PHE A 157 16.33 14.59 4.88
N ASP A 158 16.46 14.21 3.62
CA ASP A 158 17.51 14.72 2.72
C ASP A 158 17.45 16.25 2.61
N LYS A 159 16.26 16.79 2.40
CA LYS A 159 16.04 18.24 2.37
C LYS A 159 16.47 18.93 3.66
N LYS A 160 16.11 18.39 4.83
CA LYS A 160 16.44 18.99 6.13
C LYS A 160 17.92 18.83 6.47
N TYR A 161 18.47 17.64 6.25
CA TYR A 161 19.87 17.36 6.50
C TYR A 161 20.79 18.19 5.58
N SER A 162 20.51 18.27 4.29
CA SER A 162 21.30 19.06 3.34
C SER A 162 21.34 20.54 3.71
N ALA A 163 20.26 21.07 4.29
CA ALA A 163 20.23 22.45 4.80
C ALA A 163 21.17 22.63 6.01
N LEU A 164 21.17 21.68 6.94
CA LEU A 164 22.03 21.71 8.13
C LEU A 164 23.50 21.41 7.78
N ALA A 165 23.78 20.47 6.88
CA ALA A 165 25.12 20.09 6.47
C ALA A 165 25.92 21.27 5.91
N LYS A 166 25.28 22.24 5.24
CA LYS A 166 25.93 23.46 4.72
C LYS A 166 26.51 24.32 5.83
N SER A 167 25.95 24.32 7.02
CA SER A 167 26.42 25.08 8.19
C SER A 167 27.32 24.29 9.12
N TYR A 168 27.36 22.96 8.98
CA TYR A 168 28.17 22.10 9.82
C TYR A 168 29.65 22.17 9.45
N LYS A 169 30.48 22.57 10.42
CA LYS A 169 31.95 22.68 10.24
C LYS A 169 32.71 21.55 10.95
N GLY A 170 32.02 20.58 11.52
CA GLY A 170 32.67 19.46 12.19
C GLY A 170 33.20 18.40 11.22
N LYS A 171 33.85 17.37 11.78
CA LYS A 171 34.49 16.29 11.01
C LYS A 171 33.70 14.98 11.04
N ARG A 172 32.59 14.93 11.75
CA ARG A 172 31.79 13.70 11.89
C ARG A 172 31.01 13.40 10.63
N SER A 173 30.94 12.13 10.32
CA SER A 173 30.08 11.64 9.24
C SER A 173 28.59 11.85 9.60
N MET A 174 27.72 11.80 8.59
CA MET A 174 26.27 11.83 8.79
C MET A 174 25.80 10.71 9.73
N ALA A 175 26.34 9.51 9.58
CA ALA A 175 25.97 8.36 10.42
C ALA A 175 26.34 8.58 11.89
N GLU A 176 27.51 9.15 12.19
CA GLU A 176 27.92 9.51 13.56
C GLU A 176 27.03 10.60 14.14
N ILE A 177 26.71 11.63 13.36
CA ILE A 177 25.81 12.72 13.79
C ILE A 177 24.43 12.13 14.11
N MET A 178 23.87 11.29 13.23
CA MET A 178 22.56 10.66 13.46
C MET A 178 22.55 9.74 14.68
N THR A 179 23.64 9.00 14.89
CA THR A 179 23.79 8.14 16.10
C THR A 179 23.80 8.99 17.37
N ILE A 180 24.57 10.06 17.41
CA ILE A 180 24.62 10.98 18.58
C ILE A 180 23.25 11.64 18.78
N ALA A 181 22.65 12.15 17.72
CA ALA A 181 21.34 12.80 17.76
C ALA A 181 20.24 11.85 18.30
N SER A 182 20.27 10.57 17.90
CA SER A 182 19.29 9.57 18.37
C SER A 182 19.42 9.30 19.87
N MET A 183 20.62 9.35 20.42
CA MET A 183 20.86 9.22 21.86
C MET A 183 20.35 10.44 22.62
N ILE A 184 20.70 11.65 22.13
CA ILE A 184 20.23 12.90 22.73
C ILE A 184 18.72 12.98 22.73
N GLU A 185 18.07 12.60 21.61
CA GLU A 185 16.60 12.59 21.47
C GLU A 185 15.92 11.72 22.52
N ARG A 186 16.56 10.62 22.91
CA ARG A 186 15.99 9.66 23.88
C ARG A 186 16.33 9.97 25.34
N GLU A 187 17.41 10.69 25.59
CA GLU A 187 17.85 11.08 26.94
C GLU A 187 17.25 12.41 27.37
N ALA A 188 17.13 13.39 26.47
CA ALA A 188 16.65 14.70 26.81
C ALA A 188 15.15 14.71 27.13
N SER A 189 14.79 15.19 28.29
CA SER A 189 13.39 15.43 28.67
C SER A 189 12.83 16.70 28.02
N ASN A 190 13.70 17.63 27.66
CA ASN A 190 13.32 18.90 27.01
C ASN A 190 14.48 19.43 26.14
N MET A 191 14.16 20.44 25.31
CA MET A 191 15.10 21.02 24.34
C MET A 191 16.31 21.67 25.00
N SER A 192 16.19 22.25 26.18
CA SER A 192 17.26 22.96 26.86
C SER A 192 18.35 22.02 27.41
N GLU A 193 18.05 20.75 27.63
CA GLU A 193 18.99 19.73 28.12
C GLU A 193 19.87 19.19 26.98
N ARG A 194 19.43 19.27 25.74
CA ARG A 194 20.11 18.67 24.57
C ARG A 194 21.59 19.10 24.43
N PRO A 195 21.93 20.41 24.56
CA PRO A 195 23.35 20.82 24.47
C PRO A 195 24.22 20.24 25.58
N MET A 196 23.71 20.13 26.82
CA MET A 196 24.45 19.57 27.95
C MET A 196 24.68 18.06 27.73
N ILE A 197 23.66 17.31 27.32
CA ILE A 197 23.78 15.88 27.02
C ILE A 197 24.78 15.65 25.89
N ALA A 198 24.71 16.47 24.82
CA ALA A 198 25.67 16.43 23.74
C ALA A 198 27.11 16.66 24.23
N GLY A 199 27.32 17.64 25.10
CA GLY A 199 28.63 17.90 25.71
C GLY A 199 29.15 16.73 26.54
N VAL A 200 28.28 16.06 27.30
CA VAL A 200 28.66 14.85 28.07
C VAL A 200 29.06 13.71 27.11
N ILE A 201 28.33 13.49 26.06
CA ILE A 201 28.65 12.46 25.07
C ILE A 201 30.00 12.77 24.41
N GLU A 202 30.21 14.00 23.95
CA GLU A 202 31.47 14.43 23.31
C GLU A 202 32.68 14.27 24.26
N ASN A 203 32.55 14.69 25.52
CA ASN A 203 33.60 14.54 26.53
C ASN A 203 33.94 13.06 26.81
N ARG A 204 32.95 12.18 26.91
CA ARG A 204 33.16 10.74 27.08
C ARG A 204 33.86 10.13 25.86
N LEU A 205 33.45 10.52 24.64
CA LEU A 205 34.09 10.07 23.41
C LEU A 205 35.57 10.53 23.34
N ALA A 206 35.85 11.79 23.65
CA ALA A 206 37.20 12.33 23.67
C ALA A 206 38.07 11.60 24.70
N ALA A 207 37.54 11.30 25.89
CA ALA A 207 38.20 10.56 26.94
C ALA A 207 38.24 9.03 26.72
N LYS A 208 37.74 8.52 25.60
CA LYS A 208 37.59 7.09 25.29
C LYS A 208 36.82 6.32 26.39
N MET A 209 35.86 6.97 27.02
CA MET A 209 34.99 6.37 28.02
C MET A 209 33.76 5.70 27.37
N ARG A 210 33.22 4.67 28.03
CA ARG A 210 31.95 4.07 27.65
C ARG A 210 30.82 5.08 27.83
N LEU A 211 29.87 5.13 26.89
CA LEU A 211 28.81 6.14 26.93
C LEU A 211 27.78 5.85 28.02
N GLN A 212 27.43 4.58 28.24
CA GLN A 212 26.49 4.14 29.30
C GLN A 212 25.15 4.85 29.22
N ILE A 213 24.53 4.78 28.06
CA ILE A 213 23.26 5.43 27.74
C ILE A 213 22.15 4.38 27.72
N ASP A 214 21.21 4.44 28.65
CA ASP A 214 20.13 3.46 28.84
C ASP A 214 19.25 3.25 27.60
N PRO A 215 18.85 4.27 26.84
CA PRO A 215 18.12 4.09 25.58
C PRO A 215 18.76 3.14 24.59
N THR A 216 20.08 3.02 24.55
CA THR A 216 20.79 2.11 23.65
C THR A 216 20.60 0.64 24.05
N VAL A 217 20.46 0.40 25.35
CA VAL A 217 20.13 -0.92 25.92
C VAL A 217 18.64 -1.23 25.65
N LEU A 218 17.75 -0.27 25.94
CA LEU A 218 16.32 -0.41 25.73
C LEU A 218 15.96 -0.68 24.28
N TYR A 219 16.65 -0.06 23.33
CA TYR A 219 16.42 -0.33 21.89
C TYR A 219 16.55 -1.83 21.59
N THR A 220 17.60 -2.46 22.13
CA THR A 220 17.86 -3.88 21.92
C THR A 220 16.84 -4.77 22.64
N THR A 221 16.65 -4.53 23.95
CA THR A 221 15.84 -5.41 24.81
C THR A 221 14.35 -5.33 24.51
N THR A 222 13.90 -4.21 23.97
CA THR A 222 12.50 -4.00 23.56
C THR A 222 12.27 -4.16 22.06
N ASN A 223 13.28 -4.61 21.34
CA ASN A 223 13.22 -4.75 19.87
C ASN A 223 12.82 -3.44 19.15
N GLY A 224 13.32 -2.30 19.65
CA GLY A 224 13.03 -0.96 19.08
C GLY A 224 11.75 -0.32 19.58
N LEU A 225 10.94 -1.00 20.41
CA LEU A 225 9.63 -0.50 20.83
C LEU A 225 9.67 0.42 22.06
N TYR A 226 10.74 0.41 22.79
CA TYR A 226 10.93 1.19 24.04
C TYR A 226 9.77 1.06 25.04
N ASN A 227 9.11 -0.09 25.08
CA ASN A 227 7.97 -0.37 25.94
C ASN A 227 8.34 -0.87 27.34
N ALA A 228 9.64 -1.01 27.65
CA ALA A 228 10.13 -1.27 28.99
C ALA A 228 10.41 0.05 29.73
N LYS A 229 10.03 0.12 31.01
CA LYS A 229 10.19 1.33 31.84
C LYS A 229 11.54 1.40 32.56
N LYS A 230 12.27 0.30 32.63
CA LYS A 230 13.54 0.19 33.41
C LYS A 230 14.52 -0.69 32.69
N VAL A 231 15.81 -0.39 32.85
CA VAL A 231 16.93 -1.25 32.46
C VAL A 231 17.36 -2.03 33.68
N TYR A 232 17.53 -3.34 33.52
CA TYR A 232 18.03 -4.22 34.59
C TYR A 232 19.49 -4.55 34.34
N TYR A 233 20.23 -4.96 35.41
CA TYR A 233 21.63 -5.36 35.28
C TYR A 233 21.92 -6.47 34.27
N LYS A 234 20.95 -7.38 34.05
CA LYS A 234 21.02 -8.40 33.01
C LYS A 234 21.02 -7.80 31.60
N ASP A 235 20.28 -6.72 31.40
CA ASP A 235 20.13 -6.06 30.12
C ASP A 235 21.42 -5.33 29.69
N LEU A 236 22.17 -4.80 30.69
CA LEU A 236 23.46 -4.17 30.45
C LEU A 236 24.52 -5.14 29.88
N LYS A 237 24.34 -6.45 30.10
CA LYS A 237 25.27 -7.50 29.64
C LYS A 237 24.99 -8.00 28.23
N VAL A 238 23.89 -7.55 27.59
CA VAL A 238 23.49 -7.99 26.25
C VAL A 238 24.48 -7.44 25.22
N LYS A 239 25.22 -8.35 24.57
CA LYS A 239 26.22 -7.99 23.56
C LYS A 239 25.54 -7.70 22.20
N THR A 240 25.39 -6.43 21.87
CA THR A 240 24.87 -5.97 20.56
C THR A 240 25.61 -4.71 20.12
N VAL A 241 25.52 -4.39 18.84
CA VAL A 241 26.10 -3.15 18.26
C VAL A 241 25.48 -1.87 18.83
N TYR A 242 24.32 -1.99 19.47
CA TYR A 242 23.61 -0.86 20.06
C TYR A 242 23.91 -0.64 21.54
N ASN A 243 24.44 -1.65 22.26
CA ASN A 243 24.68 -1.52 23.69
C ASN A 243 25.98 -0.76 23.99
N LEU A 244 25.88 0.56 24.07
CA LEU A 244 27.02 1.45 24.34
C LEU A 244 27.43 1.47 25.82
N SER A 245 26.81 0.65 26.69
CA SER A 245 27.33 0.38 28.05
C SER A 245 28.55 -0.54 28.01
N LEU A 246 28.69 -1.33 26.93
CA LEU A 246 29.78 -2.28 26.76
C LEU A 246 30.81 -1.88 25.70
N ILE A 247 30.41 -1.10 24.73
CA ILE A 247 31.21 -0.71 23.56
C ILE A 247 31.32 0.82 23.49
N HIS A 248 32.41 1.29 22.89
CA HIS A 248 32.51 2.67 22.44
C HIS A 248 31.78 2.82 21.09
N ILE A 249 31.35 4.05 20.72
CA ILE A 249 31.07 4.33 19.33
C ILE A 249 32.38 4.05 18.61
N SER A 250 32.45 2.93 17.89
CA SER A 250 33.65 2.64 17.12
C SER A 250 33.80 3.71 16.06
N GLU A 251 34.96 4.35 16.02
CA GLU A 251 35.38 5.07 14.83
C GLU A 251 35.16 4.18 13.60
N PRO A 252 34.84 4.74 12.43
CA PRO A 252 34.85 3.98 11.19
C PRO A 252 36.20 3.26 11.17
N THR A 253 36.15 1.93 11.10
CA THR A 253 37.33 1.08 11.14
C THR A 253 38.30 1.55 10.06
N ARG A 254 39.28 2.36 10.45
CA ARG A 254 40.53 2.40 9.69
C ARG A 254 41.07 0.97 9.73
N PRO A 255 41.40 0.36 8.60
CA PRO A 255 42.12 -0.89 8.62
C PRO A 255 43.36 -0.65 9.45
N LEU A 256 43.55 -1.43 10.51
CA LEU A 256 44.84 -1.50 11.20
C LEU A 256 45.80 -2.09 10.20
N TYR A 257 46.50 -1.23 9.49
CA TYR A 257 47.77 -1.60 8.87
C TYR A 257 48.72 -1.87 10.05
N ILE A 258 48.89 -3.11 10.39
CA ILE A 258 50.01 -3.58 11.19
C ILE A 258 51.22 -3.41 10.31
N SER A 259 52.04 -2.41 10.65
CA SER A 259 53.41 -2.26 10.16
C SER A 259 54.29 -3.30 10.79
#